data_59d5a4a7b880e87ecf067eb9d6c3500b
#
_entry.id   59d5a4a7b880e87ecf067eb9d6c3500b
#
_cell.length_a   1.000
_cell.length_b   1.000
_cell.length_c   1.000
_cell.angle_alpha   90.00
_cell.angle_beta   90.00
_cell.angle_gamma   90.00
#
_symmetry.space_group_name_H-M   'P 1'
#
loop_
_entity.id
_entity.type
_entity.pdbx_description
1 polymer ?
#
loop_
_entity_poly.entity_id
_entity_poly.type
_entity_poly.pdbx_seq_one_letter_code
_entity_poly.pdbx_strand_id
1 'polypeptide(L)'
;DQEALREEQLVRRTIFMELSRRLATVAGSTEKGNRKDKHTAPPLSPMWADLRFDFGGAPIFYPLGQLYFQNADFASAIFYGPADFFGTTFHGDTSFSAAQFTADASFHGASFNDWVGFSAAHFAGAATFSGAHFTDVASFATVTFTGETDFSDAVFSAVADFAVASFLSLIHI
;
A
#
# COMPACT_ATOMS: atom_id res chain seq x y z
N ASP A 1 15.84 22.98 -10.13
CA ASP A 1 16.78 22.25 -10.99
C ASP A 1 16.27 20.82 -11.16
N GLN A 2 15.90 20.45 -12.41
CA GLN A 2 15.26 19.16 -12.68
C GLN A 2 16.19 17.97 -12.43
N GLU A 3 17.48 18.17 -12.51
CA GLU A 3 18.50 17.14 -12.29
C GLU A 3 18.63 16.79 -10.81
N ALA A 4 18.66 17.79 -9.94
CA ALA A 4 18.68 17.61 -8.50
C ALA A 4 17.41 16.88 -7.98
N LEU A 5 16.23 17.21 -8.56
CA LEU A 5 14.99 16.51 -8.23
C LEU A 5 15.00 15.03 -8.66
N ARG A 6 15.61 14.72 -9.83
CA ARG A 6 15.76 13.33 -10.29
C ARG A 6 16.74 12.53 -9.43
N GLU A 7 17.84 13.14 -9.03
CA GLU A 7 18.80 12.51 -8.13
C GLU A 7 18.18 12.23 -6.75
N GLU A 8 17.46 13.19 -6.20
CA GLU A 8 16.75 13.02 -4.92
C GLU A 8 15.70 11.89 -5.01
N GLN A 9 14.94 11.82 -6.12
CA GLN A 9 13.99 10.76 -6.36
C GLN A 9 14.66 9.38 -6.46
N LEU A 10 15.80 9.29 -7.12
CA LEU A 10 16.56 8.05 -7.23
C LEU A 10 17.08 7.58 -5.87
N VAL A 11 17.60 8.49 -5.06
CA VAL A 11 18.06 8.19 -3.69
C VAL A 11 16.91 7.71 -2.82
N ARG A 12 15.79 8.41 -2.83
CA ARG A 12 14.59 8.01 -2.07
C ARG A 12 14.09 6.63 -2.48
N ARG A 13 13.98 6.38 -3.80
CA ARG A 13 13.61 5.07 -4.35
C ARG A 13 14.56 3.97 -3.88
N THR A 14 15.87 4.21 -3.92
CA THR A 14 16.88 3.22 -3.52
C THR A 14 16.77 2.90 -2.03
N ILE A 15 16.60 3.91 -1.18
CA ILE A 15 16.38 3.74 0.26
C ILE A 15 15.12 2.91 0.50
N PHE A 16 14.03 3.22 -0.19
CA PHE A 16 12.76 2.50 -0.08
C PHE A 16 12.89 1.03 -0.48
N MET A 17 13.51 0.76 -1.62
CA MET A 17 13.70 -0.62 -2.10
C MET A 17 14.57 -1.43 -1.14
N GLU A 18 15.62 -0.84 -0.57
CA GLU A 18 16.50 -1.54 0.37
C GLU A 18 15.81 -1.79 1.71
N LEU A 19 15.06 -0.82 2.23
CA LEU A 19 14.25 -1.01 3.43
C LEU A 19 13.22 -2.12 3.23
N SER A 20 12.51 -2.10 2.11
CA SER A 20 11.49 -3.10 1.78
C SER A 20 12.06 -4.49 1.59
N ARG A 21 13.20 -4.61 0.91
CA ARG A 21 13.92 -5.87 0.77
C ARG A 21 14.31 -6.47 2.13
N ARG A 22 14.74 -5.65 3.07
CA ARG A 22 15.10 -6.09 4.42
C ARG A 22 13.87 -6.49 5.22
N LEU A 23 12.78 -5.76 5.10
CA LEU A 23 11.51 -6.05 5.78
C LEU A 23 10.86 -7.34 5.24
N ALA A 24 10.83 -7.53 3.92
CA ALA A 24 10.30 -8.74 3.28
C ALA A 24 11.05 -10.02 3.70
N THR A 25 12.36 -9.92 3.94
CA THR A 25 13.17 -11.05 4.41
C THR A 25 12.76 -11.51 5.82
N VAL A 26 12.23 -10.60 6.63
CA VAL A 26 11.73 -10.90 7.99
C VAL A 26 10.39 -11.62 7.93
N ALA A 27 9.46 -11.15 7.10
CA ALA A 27 8.13 -11.73 6.95
C ALA A 27 8.18 -13.18 6.43
N GLY A 28 9.08 -13.48 5.49
CA GLY A 28 9.26 -14.82 4.94
C GLY A 28 9.87 -15.84 5.91
N SER A 29 10.46 -15.41 7.01
CA SER A 29 11.08 -16.31 7.99
C SER A 29 10.13 -16.84 9.06
N THR A 30 8.92 -16.28 9.19
CA THR A 30 7.94 -16.68 10.20
C THR A 30 7.01 -17.82 9.76
N GLU A 31 6.89 -18.12 8.45
CA GLU A 31 5.91 -19.10 7.95
C GLU A 31 6.43 -20.54 7.70
N LYS A 32 7.68 -20.88 7.93
CA LYS A 32 8.17 -22.26 7.74
C LYS A 32 8.97 -22.80 8.93
N GLY A 33 8.24 -23.05 10.02
CA GLY A 33 8.71 -23.99 11.06
C GLY A 33 8.67 -25.41 10.54
N ASN A 34 9.69 -25.88 9.86
CA ASN A 34 10.27 -27.22 9.94
C ASN A 34 11.32 -27.49 8.85
N ARG A 35 12.54 -26.99 9.02
CA ARG A 35 13.74 -27.63 8.45
C ARG A 35 14.94 -27.32 9.33
N LYS A 36 15.65 -28.40 9.68
CA LYS A 36 16.92 -28.40 10.41
C LYS A 36 18.04 -27.90 9.50
N ASP A 37 18.19 -26.58 9.34
CA ASP A 37 19.36 -26.00 8.70
C ASP A 37 19.97 -24.94 9.60
N LYS A 38 21.18 -25.23 10.05
CA LYS A 38 21.98 -24.51 11.04
C LYS A 38 22.69 -23.27 10.49
N HIS A 39 22.07 -22.51 9.59
CA HIS A 39 22.56 -21.19 9.15
C HIS A 39 21.39 -20.23 8.98
N THR A 40 20.57 -20.11 10.01
CA THR A 40 19.61 -19.02 10.08
C THR A 40 20.37 -17.73 10.42
N ALA A 41 20.31 -16.77 9.50
CA ALA A 41 20.61 -15.40 9.84
C ALA A 41 19.83 -15.03 11.12
N PRO A 42 20.43 -14.32 12.07
CA PRO A 42 19.73 -13.96 13.30
C PRO A 42 18.42 -13.29 12.95
N PRO A 43 17.32 -13.59 13.68
CA PRO A 43 16.08 -12.86 13.50
C PRO A 43 16.41 -11.38 13.63
N LEU A 44 15.97 -10.58 12.64
CA LEU A 44 16.16 -9.14 12.72
C LEU A 44 15.58 -8.69 14.05
N SER A 45 16.41 -7.96 14.82
CA SER A 45 16.09 -7.47 16.15
C SER A 45 14.67 -6.91 16.21
N PRO A 46 13.96 -7.01 17.33
CA PRO A 46 12.64 -6.36 17.56
C PRO A 46 12.61 -4.87 17.19
N MET A 47 13.77 -4.27 17.00
CA MET A 47 13.99 -2.88 16.65
C MET A 47 13.30 -2.42 15.34
N TRP A 48 12.91 -3.34 14.44
CA TRP A 48 12.24 -3.01 13.17
C TRP A 48 10.74 -3.32 13.20
N ALA A 49 10.28 -4.08 14.18
CA ALA A 49 8.88 -4.46 14.33
C ALA A 49 7.96 -3.25 14.63
N ASP A 50 8.52 -2.18 15.19
CA ASP A 50 7.79 -0.96 15.57
C ASP A 50 7.98 0.20 14.58
N LEU A 51 8.59 -0.05 13.40
CA LEU A 51 8.77 1.00 12.39
C LEU A 51 7.42 1.43 11.81
N ARG A 52 7.10 2.68 12.06
CA ARG A 52 5.98 3.36 11.41
C ARG A 52 6.51 4.15 10.22
N PHE A 53 5.92 3.93 9.05
CA PHE A 53 6.21 4.71 7.85
C PHE A 53 5.21 5.86 7.76
N ASP A 54 5.68 7.07 7.99
CA ASP A 54 4.87 8.28 7.89
C ASP A 54 5.19 9.02 6.58
N PHE A 55 4.23 8.98 5.65
CA PHE A 55 4.22 9.68 4.38
C PHE A 55 3.09 10.70 4.32
N GLY A 56 2.54 11.07 5.47
CA GLY A 56 1.44 12.02 5.57
C GLY A 56 1.73 13.32 4.81
N GLY A 57 0.88 13.66 3.83
CA GLY A 57 1.06 14.83 2.97
C GLY A 57 2.27 14.77 2.03
N ALA A 58 3.00 13.66 1.95
CA ALA A 58 4.20 13.58 1.12
C ALA A 58 3.88 13.52 -0.39
N PRO A 59 4.66 14.19 -1.24
CA PRO A 59 4.63 13.96 -2.69
C PRO A 59 5.38 12.67 -3.03
N ILE A 60 4.71 11.74 -3.72
CA ILE A 60 5.25 10.43 -4.10
C ILE A 60 5.31 10.32 -5.61
N PHE A 61 6.48 9.97 -6.15
CA PHE A 61 6.77 9.94 -7.58
C PHE A 61 7.27 8.58 -8.07
N TYR A 62 7.19 7.53 -7.25
CA TYR A 62 7.78 6.22 -7.54
C TYR A 62 6.83 5.08 -7.12
N PRO A 63 6.91 3.93 -7.82
CA PRO A 63 6.11 2.78 -7.48
C PRO A 63 6.54 2.18 -6.14
N LEU A 64 5.57 1.64 -5.40
CA LEU A 64 5.72 1.02 -4.09
C LEU A 64 5.25 -0.44 -4.10
N GLY A 65 5.29 -1.10 -5.27
CA GLY A 65 4.83 -2.47 -5.45
C GLY A 65 5.74 -3.53 -4.83
N GLN A 66 5.16 -4.66 -4.45
CA GLN A 66 5.83 -5.82 -3.86
C GLN A 66 6.62 -5.50 -2.58
N LEU A 67 6.12 -4.56 -1.80
CA LEU A 67 6.73 -4.13 -0.56
C LEU A 67 6.03 -4.78 0.64
N TYR A 68 6.68 -4.65 1.78
CA TYR A 68 6.11 -4.98 3.08
C TYR A 68 6.13 -3.73 3.95
N PHE A 69 4.96 -3.28 4.38
CA PHE A 69 4.82 -2.16 5.28
C PHE A 69 4.27 -2.64 6.62
N GLN A 70 4.89 -2.19 7.69
CA GLN A 70 4.32 -2.32 9.02
C GLN A 70 3.92 -0.94 9.51
N ASN A 71 2.62 -0.70 9.69
CA ASN A 71 2.04 0.60 10.05
C ASN A 71 2.45 1.73 9.07
N ALA A 72 1.73 1.88 7.97
CA ALA A 72 2.01 2.91 6.97
C ALA A 72 0.94 4.02 6.99
N ASP A 73 1.38 5.27 7.03
CA ASP A 73 0.52 6.42 6.95
C ASP A 73 0.80 7.20 5.65
N PHE A 74 -0.16 7.17 4.72
CA PHE A 74 -0.18 7.92 3.48
C PHE A 74 -1.32 8.96 3.48
N ALA A 75 -1.82 9.33 4.66
CA ALA A 75 -2.91 10.30 4.76
C ALA A 75 -2.53 11.61 4.08
N SER A 76 -3.40 12.12 3.21
CA SER A 76 -3.17 13.33 2.40
C SER A 76 -1.94 13.28 1.50
N ALA A 77 -1.30 12.13 1.30
CA ALA A 77 -0.20 11.99 0.34
C ALA A 77 -0.69 12.25 -1.09
N ILE A 78 0.20 12.78 -1.94
CA ILE A 78 -0.09 13.03 -3.34
C ILE A 78 0.80 12.13 -4.20
N PHE A 79 0.19 11.18 -4.89
CA PHE A 79 0.87 10.30 -5.84
C PHE A 79 0.87 10.95 -7.22
N TYR A 80 2.02 11.45 -7.63
CA TYR A 80 2.24 12.09 -8.93
C TYR A 80 2.65 11.02 -9.97
N GLY A 81 1.72 10.56 -10.78
CA GLY A 81 1.92 9.48 -11.74
C GLY A 81 1.34 8.16 -11.22
N PRO A 82 1.55 7.06 -11.95
CA PRO A 82 0.99 5.76 -11.58
C PRO A 82 1.46 5.30 -10.20
N ALA A 83 0.50 5.02 -9.31
CA ALA A 83 0.76 4.49 -7.99
C ALA A 83 0.65 2.96 -8.03
N ASP A 84 1.78 2.27 -7.93
CA ASP A 84 1.82 0.81 -7.99
C ASP A 84 2.09 0.24 -6.61
N PHE A 85 1.08 -0.46 -6.08
CA PHE A 85 1.12 -1.27 -4.86
C PHE A 85 0.85 -2.75 -5.16
N PHE A 86 1.12 -3.21 -6.39
CA PHE A 86 0.93 -4.60 -6.79
C PHE A 86 1.60 -5.55 -5.79
N GLY A 87 0.82 -6.52 -5.27
CA GLY A 87 1.30 -7.54 -4.35
C GLY A 87 1.96 -7.02 -3.07
N THR A 88 1.68 -5.77 -2.69
CA THR A 88 2.19 -5.16 -1.45
C THR A 88 1.45 -5.74 -0.25
N THR A 89 2.18 -6.04 0.82
CA THR A 89 1.59 -6.45 2.10
C THR A 89 1.67 -5.31 3.11
N PHE A 90 0.50 -4.90 3.58
CA PHE A 90 0.35 -3.95 4.68
C PHE A 90 0.02 -4.71 5.96
N HIS A 91 0.90 -4.62 6.94
CA HIS A 91 0.75 -5.21 8.25
C HIS A 91 0.62 -4.09 9.29
N GLY A 92 -0.41 -4.16 10.12
CA GLY A 92 -0.81 -3.04 10.98
C GLY A 92 -1.65 -2.00 10.24
N ASP A 93 -2.19 -1.06 10.99
CA ASP A 93 -3.09 -0.03 10.47
C ASP A 93 -2.44 0.78 9.36
N THR A 94 -3.18 0.97 8.27
CA THR A 94 -2.72 1.70 7.11
C THR A 94 -3.72 2.77 6.71
N SER A 95 -3.25 4.00 6.52
CA SER A 95 -4.12 5.10 6.12
C SER A 95 -3.71 5.67 4.76
N PHE A 96 -4.69 5.73 3.85
CA PHE A 96 -4.68 6.52 2.61
C PHE A 96 -5.78 7.61 2.67
N SER A 97 -6.22 7.98 3.86
CA SER A 97 -7.30 8.95 4.03
C SER A 97 -6.93 10.30 3.40
N ALA A 98 -7.83 10.86 2.59
CA ALA A 98 -7.62 12.07 1.81
C ALA A 98 -6.41 12.03 0.85
N ALA A 99 -5.84 10.86 0.56
CA ALA A 99 -4.77 10.73 -0.42
C ALA A 99 -5.28 11.06 -1.83
N GLN A 100 -4.39 11.61 -2.66
CA GLN A 100 -4.69 11.97 -4.04
C GLN A 100 -3.86 11.11 -5.00
N PHE A 101 -4.53 10.33 -5.84
CA PHE A 101 -3.92 9.55 -6.90
C PHE A 101 -4.19 10.26 -8.23
N THR A 102 -3.17 10.97 -8.76
CA THR A 102 -3.36 11.83 -9.94
C THR A 102 -3.35 11.06 -11.27
N ALA A 103 -2.99 9.79 -11.25
CA ALA A 103 -3.02 8.85 -12.37
C ALA A 103 -3.55 7.50 -11.88
N ASP A 104 -3.33 6.43 -12.65
CA ASP A 104 -3.79 5.09 -12.30
C ASP A 104 -3.17 4.60 -10.98
N ALA A 105 -3.97 3.88 -10.19
CA ALA A 105 -3.55 3.29 -8.93
C ALA A 105 -3.82 1.78 -8.91
N SER A 106 -2.79 0.99 -8.69
CA SER A 106 -2.89 -0.46 -8.62
C SER A 106 -2.63 -0.96 -7.20
N PHE A 107 -3.64 -1.59 -6.64
CA PHE A 107 -3.59 -2.41 -5.43
C PHE A 107 -3.87 -3.87 -5.77
N HIS A 108 -3.64 -4.29 -7.04
CA HIS A 108 -3.88 -5.65 -7.47
C HIS A 108 -3.09 -6.65 -6.63
N GLY A 109 -3.81 -7.64 -6.04
CA GLY A 109 -3.23 -8.66 -5.18
C GLY A 109 -2.59 -8.13 -3.89
N ALA A 110 -2.84 -6.88 -3.51
CA ALA A 110 -2.37 -6.33 -2.24
C ALA A 110 -3.06 -7.02 -1.04
N SER A 111 -2.38 -7.11 0.08
CA SER A 111 -2.90 -7.68 1.32
C SER A 111 -2.89 -6.65 2.43
N PHE A 112 -4.07 -6.36 2.99
CA PHE A 112 -4.27 -5.50 4.14
C PHE A 112 -4.67 -6.39 5.33
N ASN A 113 -3.73 -6.63 6.24
CA ASN A 113 -3.92 -7.58 7.32
C ASN A 113 -4.67 -6.99 8.52
N ASP A 114 -4.64 -5.66 8.66
CA ASP A 114 -5.31 -4.91 9.71
C ASP A 114 -6.17 -3.81 9.08
N TRP A 115 -6.64 -2.85 9.88
CA TRP A 115 -7.49 -1.77 9.40
C TRP A 115 -6.84 -0.96 8.25
N VAL A 116 -7.63 -0.67 7.21
CA VAL A 116 -7.21 0.24 6.14
C VAL A 116 -8.26 1.31 5.87
N GLY A 117 -7.81 2.57 5.78
CA GLY A 117 -8.66 3.72 5.47
C GLY A 117 -8.31 4.37 4.14
N PHE A 118 -9.29 4.44 3.23
CA PHE A 118 -9.27 5.26 2.01
C PHE A 118 -10.28 6.40 2.08
N SER A 119 -10.78 6.72 3.27
CA SER A 119 -11.83 7.74 3.44
C SER A 119 -11.43 9.08 2.83
N ALA A 120 -12.32 9.69 2.05
CA ALA A 120 -12.08 10.93 1.32
C ALA A 120 -10.89 10.88 0.32
N ALA A 121 -10.34 9.72 0.00
CA ALA A 121 -9.34 9.62 -1.04
C ALA A 121 -9.93 9.93 -2.42
N HIS A 122 -9.11 10.45 -3.31
CA HIS A 122 -9.48 10.78 -4.68
C HIS A 122 -8.61 10.01 -5.68
N PHE A 123 -9.25 9.19 -6.52
CA PHE A 123 -8.62 8.45 -7.61
C PHE A 123 -9.02 9.11 -8.95
N ALA A 124 -8.08 9.84 -9.56
CA ALA A 124 -8.32 10.55 -10.81
C ALA A 124 -8.24 9.62 -12.02
N GLY A 125 -7.34 8.62 -12.01
CA GLY A 125 -7.21 7.58 -13.02
C GLY A 125 -7.96 6.30 -12.66
N ALA A 126 -7.66 5.22 -13.37
CA ALA A 126 -8.19 3.90 -13.05
C ALA A 126 -7.65 3.41 -11.70
N ALA A 127 -8.52 2.73 -10.92
CA ALA A 127 -8.17 2.16 -9.64
C ALA A 127 -8.47 0.67 -9.61
N THR A 128 -7.45 -0.19 -9.48
CA THR A 128 -7.68 -1.62 -9.34
C THR A 128 -7.33 -2.13 -7.96
N PHE A 129 -8.28 -2.84 -7.37
CA PHE A 129 -8.16 -3.64 -6.16
C PHE A 129 -8.40 -5.12 -6.46
N SER A 130 -8.31 -5.51 -7.74
CA SER A 130 -8.56 -6.87 -8.17
C SER A 130 -7.66 -7.87 -7.42
N GLY A 131 -8.28 -8.92 -6.87
CA GLY A 131 -7.58 -9.91 -6.06
C GLY A 131 -6.98 -9.39 -4.75
N ALA A 132 -7.31 -8.17 -4.33
CA ALA A 132 -6.84 -7.63 -3.05
C ALA A 132 -7.54 -8.32 -1.86
N HIS A 133 -6.82 -8.49 -0.76
CA HIS A 133 -7.32 -9.13 0.46
C HIS A 133 -7.39 -8.11 1.60
N PHE A 134 -8.58 -7.90 2.14
CA PHE A 134 -8.85 -7.05 3.30
C PHE A 134 -9.28 -7.95 4.47
N THR A 135 -8.37 -8.16 5.42
CA THR A 135 -8.61 -9.09 6.54
C THR A 135 -9.43 -8.43 7.64
N ASP A 136 -9.25 -7.16 7.88
CA ASP A 136 -10.00 -6.35 8.83
C ASP A 136 -10.83 -5.27 8.11
N VAL A 137 -11.36 -4.30 8.84
CA VAL A 137 -12.21 -3.23 8.31
C VAL A 137 -11.50 -2.42 7.24
N ALA A 138 -12.16 -2.27 6.08
CA ALA A 138 -11.71 -1.41 4.99
C ALA A 138 -12.70 -0.24 4.79
N SER A 139 -12.25 0.98 5.04
CA SER A 139 -13.10 2.16 4.88
C SER A 139 -12.82 2.89 3.57
N PHE A 140 -13.81 2.92 2.70
CA PHE A 140 -13.89 3.70 1.46
C PHE A 140 -14.94 4.82 1.59
N ALA A 141 -15.25 5.25 2.81
CA ALA A 141 -16.26 6.27 3.04
C ALA A 141 -15.88 7.58 2.33
N THR A 142 -16.84 8.19 1.64
CA THR A 142 -16.64 9.47 0.92
C THR A 142 -15.52 9.47 -0.13
N VAL A 143 -15.00 8.29 -0.52
CA VAL A 143 -14.02 8.15 -1.59
C VAL A 143 -14.61 8.60 -2.92
N THR A 144 -13.78 9.16 -3.80
CA THR A 144 -14.17 9.50 -5.17
C THR A 144 -13.31 8.74 -6.17
N PHE A 145 -13.94 7.89 -6.98
CA PHE A 145 -13.33 7.22 -8.12
C PHE A 145 -13.81 7.91 -9.41
N THR A 146 -12.89 8.60 -10.09
CA THR A 146 -13.19 9.29 -11.34
C THR A 146 -13.01 8.36 -12.55
N GLY A 147 -11.97 7.52 -12.53
CA GLY A 147 -11.69 6.50 -13.53
C GLY A 147 -12.42 5.18 -13.27
N GLU A 148 -12.18 4.23 -14.15
CA GLU A 148 -12.67 2.85 -14.00
C GLU A 148 -12.16 2.24 -12.70
N THR A 149 -13.02 1.50 -12.00
CA THR A 149 -12.68 0.90 -10.71
C THR A 149 -12.94 -0.60 -10.74
N ASP A 150 -11.96 -1.39 -10.32
CA ASP A 150 -12.02 -2.85 -10.37
C ASP A 150 -11.77 -3.47 -8.99
N PHE A 151 -12.78 -4.14 -8.46
CA PHE A 151 -12.73 -4.96 -7.24
C PHE A 151 -12.93 -6.45 -7.55
N SER A 152 -12.77 -6.89 -8.82
CA SER A 152 -12.93 -8.29 -9.18
C SER A 152 -12.04 -9.18 -8.32
N ASP A 153 -12.58 -10.28 -7.81
CA ASP A 153 -11.88 -11.22 -6.94
C ASP A 153 -11.32 -10.61 -5.65
N ALA A 154 -11.69 -9.38 -5.30
CA ALA A 154 -11.31 -8.79 -4.01
C ALA A 154 -12.04 -9.49 -2.86
N VAL A 155 -11.32 -9.76 -1.78
CA VAL A 155 -11.87 -10.46 -0.60
C VAL A 155 -11.92 -9.50 0.58
N PHE A 156 -13.11 -9.27 1.09
CA PHE A 156 -13.36 -8.52 2.33
C PHE A 156 -13.79 -9.50 3.43
N SER A 157 -12.90 -9.75 4.40
CA SER A 157 -13.17 -10.69 5.50
C SER A 157 -13.92 -10.04 6.65
N ALA A 158 -13.95 -8.70 6.70
CA ALA A 158 -14.69 -7.91 7.68
C ALA A 158 -15.54 -6.84 6.98
N VAL A 159 -15.87 -5.75 7.67
CA VAL A 159 -16.71 -4.67 7.11
C VAL A 159 -15.96 -3.89 6.04
N ALA A 160 -16.59 -3.72 4.87
CA ALA A 160 -16.20 -2.77 3.85
C ALA A 160 -17.20 -1.61 3.85
N ASP A 161 -16.74 -0.41 4.22
CA ASP A 161 -17.59 0.77 4.30
C ASP A 161 -17.41 1.65 3.07
N PHE A 162 -18.46 1.75 2.24
CA PHE A 162 -18.54 2.62 1.06
C PHE A 162 -19.54 3.77 1.25
N ALA A 163 -19.82 4.18 2.48
CA ALA A 163 -20.77 5.24 2.75
C ALA A 163 -20.40 6.53 1.99
N VAL A 164 -21.35 7.03 1.20
CA VAL A 164 -21.18 8.25 0.37
C VAL A 164 -20.02 8.16 -0.63
N ALA A 165 -19.56 6.97 -0.97
CA ALA A 165 -18.58 6.77 -2.04
C ALA A 165 -19.16 7.16 -3.41
N SER A 166 -18.34 7.78 -4.25
CA SER A 166 -18.73 8.22 -5.59
C SER A 166 -17.95 7.45 -6.66
N PHE A 167 -18.67 6.74 -7.53
CA PHE A 167 -18.12 6.04 -8.69
C PHE A 167 -18.60 6.78 -9.93
N LEU A 168 -17.71 7.50 -10.61
CA LEU A 168 -18.04 8.36 -11.75
C LEU A 168 -17.82 7.68 -13.10
N SER A 169 -17.35 6.43 -13.09
CA SER A 169 -17.11 5.58 -14.26
C SER A 169 -17.56 4.14 -13.99
N LEU A 170 -17.12 3.19 -14.82
CA LEU A 170 -17.44 1.79 -14.66
C LEU A 170 -16.85 1.21 -13.38
N ILE A 171 -17.61 0.32 -12.76
CA ILE A 171 -17.14 -0.47 -11.62
C ILE A 171 -17.30 -1.96 -11.96
N HIS A 172 -16.26 -2.75 -11.68
CA HIS A 172 -16.24 -4.20 -11.73
C HIS A 172 -16.16 -4.75 -10.30
N ILE A 173 -17.02 -5.73 -9.99
CA ILE A 173 -17.13 -6.35 -8.66
C ILE A 173 -17.05 -7.86 -8.80
#